data_1b97e39784955b735ecc81d8c88f52b3
#
_entry.id   1b97e39784955b735ecc81d8c88f52b3
#
_cell.length_a   1.000
_cell.length_b   1.000
_cell.length_c   1.000
_cell.angle_alpha   90.00
_cell.angle_beta   90.00
_cell.angle_gamma   90.00
#
_symmetry.space_group_name_H-M   'P 1'
#
loop_
_entity.id
_entity.type
_entity.pdbx_description
1 polymer ?
#
loop_
_entity_poly.entity_id
_entity_poly.type
_entity_poly.pdbx_seq_one_letter_code
_entity_poly.pdbx_strand_id
1 'polypeptide(L)'
;MLDNFKFCIKYFIFGIVIFSLAVPATITISGLFSETVYAQKKKERRKPPKAKRTQTMSKKVGAEFIKAQEALGEDLPDRAMDILTNLLRRDDLRPFEQAQIIRLQAYVYAEKEDYDKSLDYLQRVFSLNALQPQDQLDLQFQIAQLYLATDKWNEGHQQLLRWFDNAEEMGFPPGPSAHALLAQIYLYFASETERDSPEEKQYYRKAEPHAEKAVLS
;
A
#
# COMPACT_ATOMS: atom_id res chain seq x y z
N MET A 1 21.71 -4.90 7.12
CA MET A 1 20.86 -3.91 6.40
C MET A 1 19.43 -4.42 6.17
N LEU A 2 19.24 -5.71 5.89
CA LEU A 2 17.92 -6.35 5.67
C LEU A 2 17.00 -6.32 6.91
N ASP A 3 17.54 -6.41 8.13
CA ASP A 3 16.73 -6.43 9.36
C ASP A 3 16.04 -5.08 9.65
N ASN A 4 16.69 -3.96 9.31
CA ASN A 4 16.09 -2.63 9.45
C ASN A 4 14.93 -2.39 8.46
N PHE A 5 14.95 -3.08 7.31
CA PHE A 5 13.89 -2.96 6.31
C PHE A 5 12.62 -3.71 6.73
N LYS A 6 12.77 -4.92 7.28
CA LYS A 6 11.65 -5.70 7.86
C LYS A 6 10.99 -4.95 9.02
N PHE A 7 11.80 -4.26 9.83
CA PHE A 7 11.32 -3.41 10.92
C PHE A 7 10.52 -2.20 10.42
N CYS A 8 10.99 -1.51 9.39
CA CYS A 8 10.25 -0.38 8.78
C CYS A 8 8.91 -0.80 8.16
N ILE A 9 8.84 -1.97 7.52
CA ILE A 9 7.60 -2.47 6.93
C ILE A 9 6.55 -2.76 8.01
N LYS A 10 6.95 -3.34 9.14
CA LYS A 10 6.05 -3.63 10.27
C LYS A 10 5.34 -2.34 10.75
N TYR A 11 6.09 -1.25 10.91
CA TYR A 11 5.52 0.03 11.36
C TYR A 11 4.78 0.79 10.25
N PHE A 12 5.16 0.63 8.99
CA PHE A 12 4.50 1.29 7.87
C PHE A 12 3.13 0.64 7.56
N ILE A 13 3.03 -0.68 7.64
CA ILE A 13 1.76 -1.40 7.52
C ILE A 13 0.83 -1.05 8.70
N PHE A 14 1.36 -0.88 9.92
CA PHE A 14 0.62 -0.54 11.13
C PHE A 14 0.13 0.93 11.13
N GLY A 15 0.95 1.86 10.64
CA GLY A 15 0.62 3.30 10.61
C GLY A 15 -0.60 3.65 9.76
N ILE A 16 -0.87 2.90 8.72
CA ILE A 16 -2.01 3.17 7.82
C ILE A 16 -3.35 2.72 8.43
N VAL A 17 -3.36 1.73 9.31
CA VAL A 17 -4.62 1.25 9.95
C VAL A 17 -5.14 2.20 11.04
N ILE A 18 -4.24 2.90 11.74
CA ILE A 18 -4.60 3.80 12.86
C ILE A 18 -5.13 5.14 12.36
N PHE A 19 -4.79 5.57 11.13
CA PHE A 19 -5.12 6.93 10.65
C PHE A 19 -6.49 7.06 9.98
N SER A 20 -7.32 6.02 9.94
CA SER A 20 -8.68 6.08 9.35
C SER A 20 -9.77 6.48 10.35
N LEU A 21 -9.43 6.90 11.56
CA LEU A 21 -10.35 7.48 12.53
C LEU A 21 -10.10 8.98 12.69
N ALA A 22 -10.84 9.75 11.90
CA ALA A 22 -11.24 11.15 12.03
C ALA A 22 -10.58 11.98 13.14
N VAL A 23 -9.74 12.96 12.76
CA VAL A 23 -9.59 14.22 13.50
C VAL A 23 -9.59 15.38 12.49
N PRO A 24 -10.52 16.35 12.59
CA PRO A 24 -10.44 17.58 11.82
C PRO A 24 -9.49 18.54 12.54
N ALA A 25 -8.35 18.82 11.99
CA ALA A 25 -7.53 19.96 12.41
C ALA A 25 -7.14 20.80 11.20
N THR A 26 -7.84 21.89 11.03
CA THR A 26 -7.47 23.02 10.17
C THR A 26 -6.18 23.64 10.65
N ILE A 27 -5.12 23.57 9.88
CA ILE A 27 -3.94 24.43 10.03
C ILE A 27 -3.74 25.15 8.71
N THR A 28 -4.11 26.43 8.70
CA THR A 28 -3.76 27.41 7.66
C THR A 28 -2.33 27.87 7.89
N ILE A 29 -1.43 27.59 6.95
CA ILE A 29 -0.14 28.29 6.87
C ILE A 29 -0.10 29.01 5.53
N SER A 30 -0.27 30.34 5.61
CA SER A 30 0.02 31.28 4.53
C SER A 30 1.53 31.55 4.50
N GLY A 31 2.17 31.41 3.36
CA GLY A 31 3.57 31.78 3.20
C GLY A 31 4.08 31.56 1.77
N LEU A 32 3.98 32.61 0.99
CA LEU A 32 4.80 33.04 -0.15
C LEU A 32 5.95 32.10 -0.55
N PHE A 33 5.85 31.48 -1.73
CA PHE A 33 7.01 31.13 -2.53
C PHE A 33 6.78 31.42 -4.03
N SER A 34 7.80 32.07 -4.57
CA SER A 34 7.92 32.64 -5.91
C SER A 34 7.75 31.59 -7.03
N GLU A 35 7.03 32.03 -8.08
CA GLU A 35 6.91 31.30 -9.35
C GLU A 35 8.27 31.19 -10.04
N THR A 36 8.72 29.96 -10.25
CA THR A 36 9.64 29.64 -11.35
C THR A 36 8.89 28.80 -12.36
N VAL A 37 8.64 29.42 -13.50
CA VAL A 37 7.95 28.85 -14.66
C VAL A 37 8.80 27.77 -15.29
N TYR A 38 8.49 26.49 -15.02
CA TYR A 38 8.85 25.40 -15.91
C TYR A 38 7.65 25.09 -16.79
N ALA A 39 7.81 25.37 -18.09
CA ALA A 39 6.86 24.96 -19.13
C ALA A 39 6.84 23.43 -19.25
N GLN A 40 6.15 22.76 -18.35
CA GLN A 40 5.80 21.36 -18.51
C GLN A 40 4.66 21.26 -19.53
N LYS A 41 4.91 20.50 -20.59
CA LYS A 41 3.91 20.02 -21.55
C LYS A 41 2.73 19.47 -20.74
N LYS A 42 1.59 20.21 -20.77
CA LYS A 42 0.37 19.91 -20.01
C LYS A 42 -0.23 18.60 -20.52
N LYS A 43 0.25 17.46 -19.98
CA LYS A 43 -0.48 16.20 -20.05
C LYS A 43 -1.81 16.47 -19.34
N GLU A 44 -2.91 16.37 -20.05
CA GLU A 44 -4.26 16.53 -19.49
C GLU A 44 -4.37 15.58 -18.28
N ARG A 45 -4.34 16.14 -17.07
CA ARG A 45 -4.52 15.35 -15.85
C ARG A 45 -5.93 14.78 -15.88
N ARG A 46 -6.05 13.46 -16.06
CA ARG A 46 -7.34 12.78 -15.93
C ARG A 46 -7.88 13.08 -14.53
N LYS A 47 -9.16 13.45 -14.44
CA LYS A 47 -9.79 13.67 -13.14
C LYS A 47 -9.86 12.33 -12.39
N PRO A 48 -9.55 12.31 -11.08
CA PRO A 48 -9.72 11.09 -10.28
C PRO A 48 -11.14 10.53 -10.45
N PRO A 49 -11.30 9.20 -10.42
CA PRO A 49 -12.61 8.58 -10.49
C PRO A 49 -13.49 9.11 -9.36
N LYS A 50 -14.77 9.34 -9.67
CA LYS A 50 -15.73 9.76 -8.64
C LYS A 50 -15.77 8.71 -7.55
N ALA A 51 -15.59 9.13 -6.29
CA ALA A 51 -15.73 8.25 -5.14
C ALA A 51 -17.08 7.52 -5.22
N LYS A 52 -17.07 6.20 -5.12
CA LYS A 52 -18.28 5.41 -4.90
C LYS A 52 -18.89 5.89 -3.57
N ARG A 53 -20.22 5.77 -3.39
CA ARG A 53 -20.89 6.07 -2.11
C ARG A 53 -20.06 5.53 -0.96
N THR A 54 -19.84 6.34 0.09
CA THR A 54 -19.11 5.93 1.29
C THR A 54 -19.63 4.57 1.77
N GLN A 55 -18.78 3.56 1.70
CA GLN A 55 -19.13 2.21 2.12
C GLN A 55 -18.84 2.13 3.61
N THR A 56 -19.87 1.87 4.39
CA THR A 56 -19.75 1.67 5.85
C THR A 56 -20.14 0.25 6.20
N MET A 57 -19.55 -0.31 7.23
CA MET A 57 -19.97 -1.60 7.77
C MET A 57 -21.36 -1.50 8.40
N SER A 58 -22.14 -2.57 8.32
CA SER A 58 -23.38 -2.70 9.08
C SER A 58 -23.07 -2.67 10.58
N LYS A 59 -24.01 -2.19 11.40
CA LYS A 59 -23.78 -2.03 12.84
C LYS A 59 -23.33 -3.33 13.52
N LYS A 60 -23.89 -4.48 13.12
CA LYS A 60 -23.55 -5.78 13.70
C LYS A 60 -22.14 -6.24 13.29
N VAL A 61 -21.80 -6.14 12.00
CA VAL A 61 -20.49 -6.52 11.49
C VAL A 61 -19.41 -5.57 12.04
N GLY A 62 -19.68 -4.27 12.04
CA GLY A 62 -18.75 -3.26 12.56
C GLY A 62 -18.41 -3.45 14.04
N ALA A 63 -19.40 -3.82 14.88
CA ALA A 63 -19.16 -4.06 16.30
C ALA A 63 -18.18 -5.24 16.53
N GLU A 64 -18.38 -6.35 15.82
CA GLU A 64 -17.47 -7.50 15.94
C GLU A 64 -16.11 -7.22 15.29
N PHE A 65 -16.07 -6.46 14.19
CA PHE A 65 -14.83 -6.04 13.54
C PHE A 65 -13.98 -5.17 14.49
N ILE A 66 -14.59 -4.24 15.23
CA ILE A 66 -13.90 -3.44 16.24
C ILE A 66 -13.31 -4.31 17.34
N LYS A 67 -14.02 -5.34 17.83
CA LYS A 67 -13.49 -6.28 18.82
C LYS A 67 -12.24 -7.03 18.31
N ALA A 68 -12.22 -7.36 17.00
CA ALA A 68 -11.02 -7.97 16.41
C ALA A 68 -9.85 -6.98 16.36
N GLN A 69 -10.09 -5.70 16.06
CA GLN A 69 -9.06 -4.66 16.11
C GLN A 69 -8.56 -4.41 17.54
N GLU A 70 -9.45 -4.40 18.53
CA GLU A 70 -9.09 -4.29 19.96
C GLU A 70 -8.21 -5.46 20.39
N ALA A 71 -8.57 -6.70 20.01
CA ALA A 71 -7.75 -7.87 20.29
C ALA A 71 -6.35 -7.79 19.69
N LEU A 72 -6.20 -7.22 18.48
CA LEU A 72 -4.88 -6.93 17.89
C LEU A 72 -4.13 -5.87 18.69
N GLY A 73 -4.80 -4.82 19.14
CA GLY A 73 -4.20 -3.79 20.00
C GLY A 73 -3.74 -4.32 21.38
N GLU A 74 -4.34 -5.42 21.85
CA GLU A 74 -3.99 -6.13 23.08
C GLU A 74 -2.91 -7.23 22.85
N ASP A 75 -2.32 -7.31 21.66
CA ASP A 75 -1.37 -8.36 21.27
C ASP A 75 -1.94 -9.79 21.35
N LEU A 76 -3.23 -9.93 20.98
CA LEU A 76 -3.97 -11.19 20.96
C LEU A 76 -4.38 -11.58 19.51
N PRO A 77 -3.40 -11.85 18.61
CA PRO A 77 -3.67 -12.10 17.20
C PRO A 77 -4.54 -13.34 16.94
N ASP A 78 -4.44 -14.39 17.76
CA ASP A 78 -5.27 -15.59 17.62
C ASP A 78 -6.74 -15.27 17.92
N ARG A 79 -7.01 -14.49 18.96
CA ARG A 79 -8.36 -14.04 19.29
C ARG A 79 -8.96 -13.17 18.18
N ALA A 80 -8.19 -12.27 17.61
CA ALA A 80 -8.60 -11.48 16.47
C ALA A 80 -8.95 -12.37 15.28
N MET A 81 -8.12 -13.36 14.96
CA MET A 81 -8.36 -14.31 13.87
C MET A 81 -9.65 -15.12 14.07
N ASP A 82 -9.93 -15.59 15.28
CA ASP A 82 -11.15 -16.32 15.62
C ASP A 82 -12.40 -15.46 15.38
N ILE A 83 -12.39 -14.21 15.82
CA ILE A 83 -13.49 -13.25 15.61
C ILE A 83 -13.71 -13.03 14.11
N LEU A 84 -12.64 -12.76 13.34
CA LEU A 84 -12.70 -12.50 11.91
C LEU A 84 -13.18 -13.73 11.12
N THR A 85 -12.71 -14.92 11.50
CA THR A 85 -13.14 -16.17 10.89
C THR A 85 -14.62 -16.44 11.13
N ASN A 86 -15.12 -16.18 12.35
CA ASN A 86 -16.52 -16.30 12.65
C ASN A 86 -17.37 -15.27 11.88
N LEU A 87 -16.86 -14.04 11.70
CA LEU A 87 -17.53 -13.03 10.87
C LEU A 87 -17.68 -13.50 9.41
N LEU A 88 -16.62 -14.10 8.82
CA LEU A 88 -16.65 -14.57 7.42
C LEU A 88 -17.63 -15.74 7.17
N ARG A 89 -18.09 -16.44 8.21
CA ARG A 89 -19.11 -17.50 8.07
C ARG A 89 -20.52 -16.99 7.89
N ARG A 90 -20.71 -15.68 7.98
CA ARG A 90 -22.04 -15.07 7.82
C ARG A 90 -22.43 -14.98 6.36
N ASP A 91 -23.67 -15.31 6.03
CA ASP A 91 -24.22 -15.28 4.68
C ASP A 91 -24.68 -13.87 4.26
N ASP A 92 -24.83 -12.95 5.21
CA ASP A 92 -25.34 -11.59 4.98
C ASP A 92 -24.26 -10.53 4.80
N LEU A 93 -22.98 -10.93 4.61
CA LEU A 93 -21.88 -10.00 4.39
C LEU A 93 -21.95 -9.33 3.02
N ARG A 94 -21.83 -8.02 3.02
CA ARG A 94 -21.65 -7.27 1.78
C ARG A 94 -20.21 -7.42 1.27
N PRO A 95 -19.96 -7.32 -0.05
CA PRO A 95 -18.61 -7.47 -0.62
C PRO A 95 -17.55 -6.57 0.04
N PHE A 96 -17.92 -5.33 0.39
CA PHE A 96 -17.05 -4.41 1.12
C PHE A 96 -16.70 -4.93 2.54
N GLU A 97 -17.68 -5.44 3.27
CA GLU A 97 -17.46 -6.00 4.62
C GLU A 97 -16.55 -7.23 4.55
N GLN A 98 -16.81 -8.10 3.59
CA GLN A 98 -15.96 -9.26 3.35
C GLN A 98 -14.51 -8.85 3.03
N ALA A 99 -14.32 -7.84 2.16
CA ALA A 99 -13.01 -7.32 1.81
C ALA A 99 -12.27 -6.77 3.05
N GLN A 100 -12.93 -6.00 3.90
CA GLN A 100 -12.33 -5.44 5.11
C GLN A 100 -11.97 -6.53 6.14
N ILE A 101 -12.82 -7.55 6.31
CA ILE A 101 -12.54 -8.66 7.22
C ILE A 101 -11.32 -9.44 6.74
N ILE A 102 -11.26 -9.80 5.44
CA ILE A 102 -10.11 -10.52 4.87
C ILE A 102 -8.84 -9.65 4.95
N ARG A 103 -8.96 -8.34 4.72
CA ARG A 103 -7.83 -7.42 4.87
C ARG A 103 -7.27 -7.42 6.29
N LEU A 104 -8.13 -7.40 7.30
CA LEU A 104 -7.68 -7.47 8.69
C LEU A 104 -7.06 -8.85 9.04
N GLN A 105 -7.55 -9.95 8.45
CA GLN A 105 -6.89 -11.26 8.58
C GLN A 105 -5.47 -11.24 7.97
N ALA A 106 -5.27 -10.54 6.84
CA ALA A 106 -3.94 -10.36 6.27
C ALA A 106 -2.99 -9.66 7.26
N TYR A 107 -3.48 -8.65 7.98
CA TYR A 107 -2.70 -7.98 9.03
C TYR A 107 -2.36 -8.92 10.19
N VAL A 108 -3.31 -9.77 10.62
CA VAL A 108 -3.02 -10.77 11.66
C VAL A 108 -1.88 -11.70 11.23
N TYR A 109 -1.85 -12.12 9.96
CA TYR A 109 -0.75 -12.93 9.45
C TYR A 109 0.57 -12.15 9.39
N ALA A 110 0.54 -10.87 9.00
CA ALA A 110 1.73 -10.02 9.01
C ALA A 110 2.29 -9.81 10.43
N GLU A 111 1.43 -9.64 11.45
CA GLU A 111 1.85 -9.59 12.86
C GLU A 111 2.52 -10.88 13.33
N LYS A 112 2.08 -12.01 12.80
CA LYS A 112 2.69 -13.32 13.04
C LYS A 112 3.92 -13.60 12.17
N GLU A 113 4.37 -12.62 11.39
CA GLU A 113 5.48 -12.73 10.43
C GLU A 113 5.25 -13.79 9.33
N ASP A 114 4.00 -14.26 9.15
CA ASP A 114 3.59 -15.14 8.06
C ASP A 114 3.23 -14.29 6.82
N TYR A 115 4.26 -13.70 6.22
CA TYR A 115 4.10 -12.77 5.11
C TYR A 115 3.54 -13.42 3.84
N ASP A 116 3.79 -14.69 3.63
CA ASP A 116 3.23 -15.43 2.49
C ASP A 116 1.71 -15.54 2.59
N LYS A 117 1.18 -15.91 3.76
CA LYS A 117 -0.27 -15.90 3.98
C LYS A 117 -0.85 -14.49 3.94
N SER A 118 -0.16 -13.52 4.53
CA SER A 118 -0.59 -12.13 4.44
C SER A 118 -0.77 -11.70 2.99
N LEU A 119 0.20 -12.04 2.12
CA LEU A 119 0.15 -11.76 0.69
C LEU A 119 -1.05 -12.43 0.00
N ASP A 120 -1.29 -13.72 0.27
CA ASP A 120 -2.45 -14.45 -0.28
C ASP A 120 -3.77 -13.76 0.09
N TYR A 121 -3.91 -13.34 1.35
CA TYR A 121 -5.11 -12.67 1.81
C TYR A 121 -5.28 -11.28 1.18
N LEU A 122 -4.22 -10.48 1.04
CA LEU A 122 -4.28 -9.19 0.34
C LEU A 122 -4.64 -9.36 -1.14
N GLN A 123 -4.12 -10.38 -1.82
CA GLN A 123 -4.49 -10.69 -3.20
C GLN A 123 -5.97 -11.08 -3.33
N ARG A 124 -6.50 -11.83 -2.37
CA ARG A 124 -7.94 -12.13 -2.31
C ARG A 124 -8.77 -10.86 -2.17
N VAL A 125 -8.38 -9.95 -1.27
CA VAL A 125 -9.04 -8.63 -1.14
C VAL A 125 -9.00 -7.86 -2.45
N PHE A 126 -7.84 -7.83 -3.11
CA PHE A 126 -7.67 -7.14 -4.39
C PHE A 126 -8.60 -7.71 -5.47
N SER A 127 -8.71 -9.04 -5.54
CA SER A 127 -9.56 -9.74 -6.51
C SER A 127 -11.06 -9.50 -6.30
N LEU A 128 -11.51 -9.24 -5.05
CA LEU A 128 -12.90 -8.91 -4.76
C LEU A 128 -13.33 -7.57 -5.39
N ASN A 129 -12.40 -6.68 -5.67
CA ASN A 129 -12.63 -5.34 -6.24
C ASN A 129 -13.78 -4.58 -5.55
N ALA A 130 -13.89 -4.75 -4.23
CA ALA A 130 -14.99 -4.26 -3.42
C ALA A 130 -14.65 -2.98 -2.65
N LEU A 131 -13.40 -2.53 -2.72
CA LEU A 131 -12.92 -1.31 -2.05
C LEU A 131 -13.18 -0.07 -2.91
N GLN A 132 -13.05 1.12 -2.31
CA GLN A 132 -13.01 2.38 -3.06
C GLN A 132 -11.79 2.40 -3.98
N PRO A 133 -11.83 3.15 -5.10
CA PRO A 133 -10.71 3.18 -6.05
C PRO A 133 -9.36 3.54 -5.41
N GLN A 134 -9.35 4.50 -4.49
CA GLN A 134 -8.14 4.88 -3.77
C GLN A 134 -7.64 3.73 -2.87
N ASP A 135 -8.54 3.12 -2.08
CA ASP A 135 -8.18 1.99 -1.20
C ASP A 135 -7.68 0.78 -1.99
N GLN A 136 -8.24 0.57 -3.19
CA GLN A 136 -7.82 -0.50 -4.10
C GLN A 136 -6.39 -0.24 -4.63
N LEU A 137 -6.07 1.02 -4.91
CA LEU A 137 -4.74 1.43 -5.33
C LEU A 137 -3.73 1.30 -4.18
N ASP A 138 -4.11 1.74 -2.97
CA ASP A 138 -3.29 1.60 -1.77
C ASP A 138 -3.00 0.14 -1.44
N LEU A 139 -4.00 -0.74 -1.60
CA LEU A 139 -3.85 -2.19 -1.44
C LEU A 139 -2.86 -2.77 -2.46
N GLN A 140 -2.91 -2.34 -3.71
CA GLN A 140 -1.99 -2.78 -4.75
C GLN A 140 -0.54 -2.38 -4.42
N PHE A 141 -0.34 -1.20 -3.86
CA PHE A 141 0.97 -0.76 -3.38
C PHE A 141 1.47 -1.60 -2.20
N GLN A 142 0.59 -1.91 -1.23
CA GLN A 142 0.91 -2.80 -0.10
C GLN A 142 1.34 -4.20 -0.58
N ILE A 143 0.66 -4.75 -1.59
CA ILE A 143 1.04 -6.04 -2.19
C ILE A 143 2.44 -5.95 -2.80
N ALA A 144 2.79 -4.87 -3.52
CA ALA A 144 4.13 -4.69 -4.06
C ALA A 144 5.19 -4.66 -2.96
N GLN A 145 4.94 -3.91 -1.88
CA GLN A 145 5.84 -3.85 -0.71
C GLN A 145 6.02 -5.22 -0.05
N LEU A 146 4.95 -6.00 0.07
CA LEU A 146 5.00 -7.31 0.71
C LEU A 146 5.76 -8.34 -0.14
N TYR A 147 5.68 -8.27 -1.48
CA TYR A 147 6.54 -9.05 -2.36
C TYR A 147 8.03 -8.76 -2.09
N LEU A 148 8.39 -7.48 -1.93
CA LEU A 148 9.79 -7.11 -1.65
C LEU A 148 10.23 -7.57 -0.26
N ALA A 149 9.32 -7.52 0.73
CA ALA A 149 9.60 -8.01 2.08
C ALA A 149 9.83 -9.52 2.15
N THR A 150 9.32 -10.26 1.16
CA THR A 150 9.49 -11.72 1.02
C THR A 150 10.56 -12.09 -0.02
N ASP A 151 11.45 -11.16 -0.34
CA ASP A 151 12.54 -11.33 -1.32
C ASP A 151 12.07 -11.70 -2.75
N LYS A 152 10.79 -11.47 -3.07
CA LYS A 152 10.17 -11.69 -4.38
C LYS A 152 10.31 -10.42 -5.24
N TRP A 153 11.57 -10.03 -5.54
CA TRP A 153 11.91 -8.75 -6.17
C TRP A 153 11.30 -8.56 -7.56
N ASN A 154 11.27 -9.61 -8.37
CA ASN A 154 10.69 -9.54 -9.72
C ASN A 154 9.18 -9.30 -9.68
N GLU A 155 8.46 -10.02 -8.82
CA GLU A 155 7.02 -9.87 -8.63
C GLU A 155 6.69 -8.49 -8.05
N GLY A 156 7.46 -8.06 -7.04
CA GLY A 156 7.35 -6.72 -6.45
C GLY A 156 7.56 -5.61 -7.48
N HIS A 157 8.58 -5.73 -8.33
CA HIS A 157 8.84 -4.81 -9.42
C HIS A 157 7.67 -4.73 -10.41
N GLN A 158 7.21 -5.88 -10.91
CA GLN A 158 6.08 -5.93 -11.84
C GLN A 158 4.80 -5.36 -11.23
N GLN A 159 4.54 -5.67 -9.95
CA GLN A 159 3.37 -5.16 -9.23
C GLN A 159 3.44 -3.64 -9.04
N LEU A 160 4.62 -3.11 -8.73
CA LEU A 160 4.84 -1.68 -8.57
C LEU A 160 4.70 -0.93 -9.90
N LEU A 161 5.22 -1.45 -11.00
CA LEU A 161 5.03 -0.84 -12.32
C LEU A 161 3.55 -0.76 -12.70
N ARG A 162 2.79 -1.85 -12.52
CA ARG A 162 1.33 -1.83 -12.73
C ARG A 162 0.63 -0.83 -11.82
N TRP A 163 1.10 -0.66 -10.59
CA TRP A 163 0.58 0.35 -9.69
C TRP A 163 0.84 1.77 -10.21
N PHE A 164 2.04 2.04 -10.72
CA PHE A 164 2.38 3.35 -11.33
C PHE A 164 1.42 3.69 -12.49
N ASP A 165 1.19 2.72 -13.39
CA ASP A 165 0.28 2.89 -14.52
C ASP A 165 -1.15 3.17 -14.05
N ASN A 166 -1.66 2.37 -13.11
CA ASN A 166 -2.99 2.54 -12.54
C ASN A 166 -3.15 3.88 -11.80
N ALA A 167 -2.14 4.28 -11.02
CA ALA A 167 -2.14 5.53 -10.29
C ALA A 167 -2.21 6.75 -11.24
N GLU A 168 -1.40 6.75 -12.30
CA GLU A 168 -1.45 7.80 -13.34
C GLU A 168 -2.79 7.80 -14.06
N GLU A 169 -3.31 6.62 -14.44
CA GLU A 169 -4.59 6.49 -15.13
C GLU A 169 -5.76 7.00 -14.29
N MET A 170 -5.75 6.74 -12.99
CA MET A 170 -6.75 7.19 -12.04
C MET A 170 -6.57 8.66 -11.60
N GLY A 171 -5.51 9.34 -12.03
CA GLY A 171 -5.22 10.73 -11.67
C GLY A 171 -4.62 10.90 -10.26
N PHE A 172 -4.05 9.85 -9.69
CA PHE A 172 -3.29 9.87 -8.44
C PHE A 172 -1.79 9.73 -8.75
N PRO A 173 -1.07 10.85 -8.99
CA PRO A 173 0.34 10.76 -9.38
C PRO A 173 1.17 10.09 -8.29
N PRO A 174 2.10 9.20 -8.67
CA PRO A 174 2.98 8.54 -7.73
C PRO A 174 3.75 9.54 -6.86
N GLY A 175 3.72 9.31 -5.55
CA GLY A 175 4.43 10.14 -4.58
C GLY A 175 5.88 9.69 -4.37
N PRO A 176 6.64 10.43 -3.52
CA PRO A 176 8.06 10.19 -3.26
C PRO A 176 8.38 8.77 -2.80
N SER A 177 7.55 8.22 -1.91
CA SER A 177 7.75 6.86 -1.38
C SER A 177 7.67 5.78 -2.47
N ALA A 178 6.79 5.95 -3.45
CA ALA A 178 6.69 5.02 -4.58
C ALA A 178 7.93 5.13 -5.49
N HIS A 179 8.41 6.34 -5.73
CA HIS A 179 9.64 6.56 -6.48
C HIS A 179 10.85 6.02 -5.74
N ALA A 180 10.96 6.23 -4.42
CA ALA A 180 12.02 5.66 -3.60
C ALA A 180 12.05 4.13 -3.70
N LEU A 181 10.87 3.50 -3.62
CA LEU A 181 10.74 2.05 -3.70
C LEU A 181 11.19 1.52 -5.08
N LEU A 182 10.80 2.18 -6.17
CA LEU A 182 11.20 1.78 -7.52
C LEU A 182 12.69 1.98 -7.76
N ALA A 183 13.29 3.08 -7.25
CA ALA A 183 14.73 3.29 -7.28
C ALA A 183 15.47 2.16 -6.53
N GLN A 184 14.99 1.79 -5.35
CA GLN A 184 15.57 0.70 -4.56
C GLN A 184 15.54 -0.64 -5.30
N ILE A 185 14.45 -0.95 -6.00
CA ILE A 185 14.35 -2.17 -6.82
C ILE A 185 15.40 -2.17 -7.93
N TYR A 186 15.58 -1.05 -8.64
CA TYR A 186 16.58 -0.98 -9.68
C TYR A 186 18.01 -1.06 -9.13
N LEU A 187 18.28 -0.49 -7.96
CA LEU A 187 19.58 -0.63 -7.29
C LEU A 187 19.83 -2.07 -6.84
N TYR A 188 18.79 -2.78 -6.37
CA TYR A 188 18.89 -4.20 -6.06
C TYR A 188 19.26 -5.00 -7.34
N PHE A 189 18.55 -4.80 -8.46
CA PHE A 189 18.86 -5.48 -9.70
C PHE A 189 20.28 -5.14 -10.22
N ALA A 190 20.74 -3.91 -10.05
CA ALA A 190 22.13 -3.54 -10.37
C ALA A 190 23.13 -4.36 -9.55
N SER A 191 22.86 -4.56 -8.25
CA SER A 191 23.74 -5.32 -7.35
C SER A 191 23.83 -6.82 -7.68
N GLU A 192 22.81 -7.35 -8.36
CA GLU A 192 22.77 -8.75 -8.82
C GLU A 192 23.43 -8.99 -10.18
N THR A 193 23.86 -7.92 -10.86
CA THR A 193 24.55 -8.01 -12.16
C THR A 193 26.08 -7.98 -11.99
N GLU A 194 26.79 -8.39 -13.04
CA GLU A 194 28.24 -8.30 -13.07
C GLU A 194 28.70 -6.83 -12.99
N ARG A 195 29.68 -6.59 -12.13
CA ARG A 195 30.21 -5.24 -11.89
C ARG A 195 30.75 -4.61 -13.18
N ASP A 196 30.49 -3.33 -13.38
CA ASP A 196 30.82 -2.53 -14.55
C ASP A 196 30.15 -3.00 -15.86
N SER A 197 29.23 -3.95 -15.81
CA SER A 197 28.50 -4.45 -16.98
C SER A 197 27.59 -3.38 -17.60
N PRO A 198 27.21 -3.52 -18.88
CA PRO A 198 26.20 -2.67 -19.49
C PRO A 198 24.84 -2.73 -18.80
N GLU A 199 24.49 -3.89 -18.24
CA GLU A 199 23.25 -4.16 -17.53
C GLU A 199 23.21 -3.41 -16.20
N GLU A 200 24.27 -3.48 -15.40
CA GLU A 200 24.40 -2.70 -14.16
C GLU A 200 24.20 -1.21 -14.44
N LYS A 201 24.91 -0.66 -15.44
CA LYS A 201 24.80 0.74 -15.85
C LYS A 201 23.38 1.11 -16.31
N GLN A 202 22.66 0.15 -16.93
CA GLN A 202 21.27 0.36 -17.32
C GLN A 202 20.36 0.47 -16.10
N TYR A 203 20.54 -0.36 -15.08
CA TYR A 203 19.75 -0.28 -13.85
C TYR A 203 20.02 1.02 -13.08
N TYR A 204 21.26 1.47 -12.98
CA TYR A 204 21.56 2.78 -12.39
C TYR A 204 20.87 3.93 -13.13
N ARG A 205 20.88 3.93 -14.46
CA ARG A 205 20.17 4.94 -15.28
C ARG A 205 18.65 4.90 -15.07
N LYS A 206 18.07 3.73 -14.77
CA LYS A 206 16.66 3.61 -14.43
C LYS A 206 16.37 4.10 -12.99
N ALA A 207 17.26 3.86 -12.06
CA ALA A 207 17.12 4.27 -10.67
C ALA A 207 17.18 5.79 -10.48
N GLU A 208 18.09 6.47 -11.18
CA GLU A 208 18.41 7.89 -11.02
C GLU A 208 17.18 8.81 -11.04
N PRO A 209 16.31 8.82 -12.08
CA PRO A 209 15.16 9.73 -12.14
C PRO A 209 14.12 9.44 -11.03
N HIS A 210 14.08 8.23 -10.51
CA HIS A 210 13.20 7.89 -9.39
C HIS A 210 13.80 8.33 -8.05
N ALA A 211 15.11 8.19 -7.87
CA ALA A 211 15.81 8.70 -6.70
C ALA A 211 15.68 10.23 -6.57
N GLU A 212 15.82 10.96 -7.68
CA GLU A 212 15.60 12.41 -7.72
C GLU A 212 14.18 12.80 -7.29
N LYS A 213 13.16 12.14 -7.84
CA LYS A 213 11.75 12.41 -7.48
C LYS A 213 11.42 12.02 -6.03
N ALA A 214 12.15 11.10 -5.43
CA ALA A 214 11.98 10.72 -4.05
C ALA A 214 12.49 11.79 -3.06
N VAL A 215 13.41 12.65 -3.48
CA VAL A 215 14.06 13.67 -2.62
C VAL A 215 13.44 15.07 -2.79
N LEU A 216 12.85 15.36 -3.96
CA LEU A 216 12.39 16.71 -4.34
C LEU A 216 10.97 17.09 -3.84
N SER A 217 10.43 16.42 -2.83
CA SER A 217 9.05 16.65 -2.34
C SER A 217 8.98 17.14 -0.90
#